data_82b29779a536d055e08a5d5d80085bb9
#
_entry.id   82b29779a536d055e08a5d5d80085bb9
#
_cell.length_a   1.000
_cell.length_b   1.000
_cell.length_c   1.000
_cell.angle_alpha   90.00
_cell.angle_beta   90.00
_cell.angle_gamma   90.00
#
_symmetry.space_group_name_H-M   'P 1'
#
loop_
_entity.id
_entity.type
_entity.pdbx_description
1 polymer ?
#
loop_
_entity_poly.entity_id
_entity_poly.type
_entity_poly.pdbx_seq_one_letter_code
_entity_poly.pdbx_strand_id
1 'polypeptide(L)'
;IHPLVGGEIVQSEGYETKSYAPPLINPATISTADQYMERLPGEDLFSGRTPADRAAEKLIEEYNQLNDMTTRREEWMAAQVLTTGKLKVKGKGVDEVIDFGFGNKITLESAKQWGKSAADPWGNLRDWKQLVSRNGFANADMVVMGKVAADNFMADGKILELMDKRRFDIGSMAPKELEGGLTYYGHLNLPGVDVYGYDEVYLDDATGETKPLIPDNMVLMIPSNANFMRAYGLCNYLDDGGNWHSFEGDRLLRTYVEHRPDRRFIELQSHPLLIPDKVDSWLVAEVC
;
A
#
# COMPACT_ATOMS: atom_id res chain seq x y z
N ILE A 1 -10.29 -27.30 -36.32
CA ILE A 1 -10.74 -28.67 -35.92
C ILE A 1 -11.77 -29.10 -36.97
N HIS A 2 -11.62 -30.31 -37.51
CA HIS A 2 -12.57 -30.84 -38.47
C HIS A 2 -13.96 -31.01 -37.79
N PRO A 3 -15.10 -30.70 -38.44
CA PRO A 3 -16.42 -30.72 -37.81
C PRO A 3 -16.83 -32.08 -37.19
N LEU A 4 -16.17 -33.16 -37.56
CA LEU A 4 -16.43 -34.51 -37.05
C LEU A 4 -15.46 -34.94 -35.93
N VAL A 5 -14.55 -34.09 -35.51
CA VAL A 5 -13.65 -34.34 -34.36
C VAL A 5 -14.20 -33.65 -33.15
N GLY A 6 -14.45 -34.40 -32.08
CA GLY A 6 -14.88 -33.82 -30.80
C GLY A 6 -13.90 -32.76 -30.29
N GLY A 7 -14.39 -31.78 -29.57
CA GLY A 7 -13.56 -30.75 -28.95
C GLY A 7 -12.50 -31.35 -28.01
N GLU A 8 -11.32 -30.77 -28.00
CA GLU A 8 -10.25 -31.14 -27.08
C GLU A 8 -10.68 -30.78 -25.65
N ILE A 9 -10.55 -31.75 -24.74
CA ILE A 9 -10.88 -31.51 -23.32
C ILE A 9 -9.74 -30.67 -22.72
N VAL A 10 -10.02 -29.44 -22.44
CA VAL A 10 -9.09 -28.57 -21.71
C VAL A 10 -9.20 -28.88 -20.21
N GLN A 11 -8.11 -29.32 -19.60
CA GLN A 11 -8.04 -29.48 -18.17
C GLN A 11 -8.05 -28.06 -17.54
N SER A 12 -8.91 -27.85 -16.54
CA SER A 12 -8.84 -26.64 -15.73
C SER A 12 -7.52 -26.60 -14.97
N GLU A 13 -6.92 -25.42 -14.88
CA GLU A 13 -5.74 -25.23 -14.06
C GLU A 13 -6.06 -25.64 -12.62
N GLY A 14 -5.14 -26.42 -12.02
CA GLY A 14 -5.24 -26.75 -10.59
C GLY A 14 -5.08 -25.50 -9.74
N TYR A 15 -5.80 -25.41 -8.65
CA TYR A 15 -5.66 -24.33 -7.69
C TYR A 15 -5.19 -24.87 -6.34
N GLU A 16 -4.40 -24.07 -5.65
CA GLU A 16 -3.98 -24.33 -4.27
C GLU A 16 -4.77 -23.39 -3.34
N THR A 17 -5.46 -23.96 -2.36
CA THR A 17 -6.21 -23.18 -1.37
C THR A 17 -5.34 -22.96 -0.15
N LYS A 18 -5.07 -21.69 0.18
CA LYS A 18 -4.40 -21.30 1.41
C LYS A 18 -5.39 -20.54 2.31
N SER A 19 -5.36 -20.83 3.59
CA SER A 19 -6.16 -20.12 4.59
C SER A 19 -5.27 -19.17 5.37
N TYR A 20 -5.70 -17.91 5.49
CA TYR A 20 -4.99 -16.88 6.23
C TYR A 20 -5.92 -16.24 7.24
N ALA A 21 -5.39 -15.92 8.43
CA ALA A 21 -6.09 -15.13 9.43
C ALA A 21 -5.70 -13.64 9.26
N PRO A 22 -6.66 -12.74 9.03
CA PRO A 22 -6.36 -11.31 8.94
C PRO A 22 -5.90 -10.77 10.30
N PRO A 23 -4.85 -9.94 10.35
CA PRO A 23 -4.35 -9.36 11.59
C PRO A 23 -5.33 -8.33 12.16
N LEU A 24 -5.42 -8.25 13.49
CA LEU A 24 -6.17 -7.20 14.16
C LEU A 24 -5.35 -5.91 14.23
N ILE A 25 -5.93 -4.82 13.77
CA ILE A 25 -5.49 -3.45 14.00
C ILE A 25 -6.50 -2.81 14.94
N ASN A 26 -6.07 -2.36 16.11
CA ASN A 26 -6.97 -1.79 17.12
C ASN A 26 -6.30 -0.61 17.84
N PRO A 27 -6.10 0.54 17.17
CA PRO A 27 -5.68 1.76 17.84
C PRO A 27 -6.80 2.28 18.74
N ALA A 28 -6.41 2.83 19.90
CA ALA A 28 -7.34 3.38 20.88
C ALA A 28 -6.83 4.69 21.44
N THR A 29 -7.73 5.63 21.69
CA THR A 29 -7.49 6.88 22.39
C THR A 29 -8.25 6.93 23.71
N ILE A 30 -7.64 7.54 24.71
CA ILE A 30 -8.23 7.70 26.05
C ILE A 30 -8.45 9.19 26.29
N SER A 31 -9.67 9.58 26.61
CA SER A 31 -10.02 10.94 26.95
C SER A 31 -10.62 11.04 28.34
N THR A 32 -10.20 12.05 29.11
CA THR A 32 -10.73 12.34 30.47
C THR A 32 -11.79 13.40 30.42
N ALA A 33 -12.65 13.46 31.44
CA ALA A 33 -13.73 14.46 31.55
C ALA A 33 -13.19 15.89 31.49
N ASP A 34 -12.02 16.16 32.11
CA ASP A 34 -11.40 17.49 32.12
C ASP A 34 -11.04 17.99 30.73
N GLN A 35 -10.54 17.10 29.87
CA GLN A 35 -10.17 17.42 28.48
C GLN A 35 -11.35 17.85 27.62
N TYR A 36 -12.58 17.42 27.93
CA TYR A 36 -13.79 17.87 27.23
C TYR A 36 -14.30 19.22 27.73
N MET A 37 -13.90 19.64 28.96
CA MET A 37 -14.26 20.93 29.50
C MET A 37 -13.30 22.04 29.10
N GLU A 38 -12.08 21.68 28.69
CA GLU A 38 -11.09 22.64 28.23
C GLU A 38 -11.52 23.27 26.89
N ARG A 39 -11.12 24.53 26.69
CA ARG A 39 -11.35 25.20 25.40
C ARG A 39 -10.43 24.66 24.34
N LEU A 40 -10.95 24.55 23.13
CA LEU A 40 -10.15 24.12 22.00
C LEU A 40 -9.12 25.19 21.61
N PRO A 41 -7.96 24.80 21.07
CA PRO A 41 -6.96 25.73 20.55
C PRO A 41 -7.58 26.67 19.51
N GLY A 42 -7.42 27.99 19.69
CA GLY A 42 -7.99 29.01 18.79
C GLY A 42 -9.45 29.38 19.06
N GLU A 43 -10.09 28.84 20.09
CA GLU A 43 -11.43 29.23 20.50
C GLU A 43 -11.44 30.63 21.16
N ASP A 44 -12.31 31.53 20.68
CA ASP A 44 -12.47 32.87 21.26
C ASP A 44 -12.99 32.78 22.72
N LEU A 45 -12.52 33.73 23.56
CA LEU A 45 -12.94 33.86 24.95
C LEU A 45 -14.46 34.02 25.13
N PHE A 46 -15.13 34.58 24.14
CA PHE A 46 -16.57 34.84 24.11
C PHE A 46 -17.32 33.92 23.16
N SER A 47 -16.72 32.77 22.77
CA SER A 47 -17.40 31.81 21.91
C SER A 47 -18.67 31.27 22.60
N GLY A 48 -19.77 31.21 21.89
CA GLY A 48 -21.01 30.61 22.37
C GLY A 48 -21.05 29.09 22.39
N ARG A 49 -19.90 28.43 22.19
CA ARG A 49 -19.78 26.98 22.15
C ARG A 49 -20.06 26.34 23.51
N THR A 50 -20.90 25.33 23.52
CA THR A 50 -21.19 24.55 24.72
C THR A 50 -20.13 23.48 24.96
N PRO A 51 -19.97 22.97 26.21
CA PRO A 51 -19.12 21.81 26.45
C PRO A 51 -19.50 20.57 25.61
N ALA A 52 -20.77 20.42 25.28
CA ALA A 52 -21.25 19.34 24.43
C ALA A 52 -20.74 19.48 22.97
N ASP A 53 -20.70 20.70 22.44
CA ASP A 53 -20.17 20.98 21.11
C ASP A 53 -18.67 20.67 21.04
N ARG A 54 -17.90 21.07 22.07
CA ARG A 54 -16.47 20.76 22.17
C ARG A 54 -16.22 19.25 22.25
N ALA A 55 -17.03 18.55 23.03
CA ALA A 55 -16.93 17.09 23.15
C ALA A 55 -17.20 16.38 21.80
N ALA A 56 -18.18 16.88 21.04
CA ALA A 56 -18.49 16.34 19.72
C ALA A 56 -17.34 16.60 18.71
N GLU A 57 -16.80 17.83 18.67
CA GLU A 57 -15.67 18.14 17.80
C GLU A 57 -14.43 17.28 18.13
N LYS A 58 -14.11 17.15 19.42
CA LYS A 58 -12.98 16.34 19.87
C LYS A 58 -13.16 14.86 19.52
N LEU A 59 -14.39 14.33 19.64
CA LEU A 59 -14.70 12.96 19.25
C LEU A 59 -14.44 12.73 17.76
N ILE A 60 -14.83 13.69 16.92
CA ILE A 60 -14.59 13.63 15.47
C ILE A 60 -13.08 13.69 15.17
N GLU A 61 -12.34 14.56 15.86
CA GLU A 61 -10.88 14.66 15.70
C GLU A 61 -10.18 13.35 16.10
N GLU A 62 -10.54 12.78 17.25
CA GLU A 62 -10.01 11.49 17.72
C GLU A 62 -10.36 10.34 16.77
N TYR A 63 -11.57 10.31 16.24
CA TYR A 63 -11.97 9.33 15.22
C TYR A 63 -11.13 9.47 13.95
N ASN A 64 -10.96 10.68 13.42
CA ASN A 64 -10.15 10.93 12.24
C ASN A 64 -8.70 10.49 12.45
N GLN A 65 -8.12 10.79 13.62
CA GLN A 65 -6.78 10.35 13.96
C GLN A 65 -6.63 8.83 13.97
N LEU A 66 -7.58 8.10 14.60
CA LEU A 66 -7.58 6.63 14.62
C LEU A 66 -7.76 6.04 13.21
N ASN A 67 -8.60 6.69 12.41
CA ASN A 67 -8.86 6.30 11.02
C ASN A 67 -7.60 6.45 10.16
N ASP A 68 -6.87 7.56 10.31
CA ASP A 68 -5.60 7.81 9.61
C ASP A 68 -4.52 6.81 10.03
N MET A 69 -4.43 6.50 11.33
CA MET A 69 -3.50 5.47 11.83
C MET A 69 -3.78 4.11 11.22
N THR A 70 -5.07 3.73 11.11
CA THR A 70 -5.48 2.47 10.49
C THR A 70 -5.15 2.46 9.00
N THR A 71 -5.43 3.55 8.28
CA THR A 71 -5.13 3.68 6.84
C THR A 71 -3.62 3.56 6.58
N ARG A 72 -2.78 4.28 7.33
CA ARG A 72 -1.31 4.17 7.21
C ARG A 72 -0.81 2.75 7.46
N ARG A 73 -1.43 2.02 8.38
CA ARG A 73 -1.07 0.63 8.63
C ARG A 73 -1.47 -0.27 7.46
N GLU A 74 -2.63 -0.05 6.85
CA GLU A 74 -3.06 -0.75 5.65
C GLU A 74 -2.10 -0.47 4.47
N GLU A 75 -1.69 0.77 4.26
CA GLU A 75 -0.71 1.17 3.23
C GLU A 75 0.64 0.50 3.44
N TRP A 76 1.12 0.48 4.68
CA TRP A 76 2.35 -0.22 5.02
C TRP A 76 2.27 -1.73 4.74
N MET A 77 1.13 -2.36 5.04
CA MET A 77 0.89 -3.76 4.71
C MET A 77 0.88 -3.99 3.20
N ALA A 78 0.25 -3.09 2.43
CA ALA A 78 0.25 -3.12 0.97
C ALA A 78 1.66 -3.01 0.40
N ALA A 79 2.45 -2.05 0.88
CA ALA A 79 3.83 -1.86 0.47
C ALA A 79 4.69 -3.10 0.76
N GLN A 80 4.52 -3.74 1.92
CA GLN A 80 5.22 -4.99 2.23
C GLN A 80 4.85 -6.12 1.28
N VAL A 81 3.56 -6.32 1.01
CA VAL A 81 3.10 -7.37 0.07
C VAL A 81 3.66 -7.11 -1.32
N LEU A 82 3.57 -5.87 -1.81
CA LEU A 82 4.04 -5.51 -3.14
C LEU A 82 5.55 -5.63 -3.30
N THR A 83 6.34 -5.21 -2.29
CA THR A 83 7.81 -5.22 -2.38
C THR A 83 8.42 -6.58 -2.06
N THR A 84 7.82 -7.35 -1.16
CA THR A 84 8.42 -8.60 -0.68
C THR A 84 7.63 -9.86 -1.03
N GLY A 85 6.36 -9.73 -1.44
CA GLY A 85 5.43 -10.86 -1.58
C GLY A 85 5.09 -11.54 -0.25
N LYS A 86 5.43 -10.90 0.87
CA LYS A 86 5.20 -11.42 2.22
C LYS A 86 4.66 -10.32 3.12
N LEU A 87 3.81 -10.69 4.05
CA LEU A 87 3.35 -9.80 5.10
C LEU A 87 3.87 -10.30 6.44
N LYS A 88 4.69 -9.49 7.11
CA LYS A 88 5.14 -9.74 8.47
C LYS A 88 4.18 -9.06 9.45
N VAL A 89 3.42 -9.87 10.17
CA VAL A 89 2.52 -9.39 11.22
C VAL A 89 3.23 -9.52 12.55
N LYS A 90 3.68 -8.39 13.10
CA LYS A 90 4.31 -8.33 14.41
C LYS A 90 3.53 -7.40 15.32
N GLY A 91 3.10 -7.92 16.47
CA GLY A 91 2.33 -7.17 17.45
C GLY A 91 2.43 -7.82 18.84
N LYS A 92 1.65 -7.32 19.79
CA LYS A 92 1.61 -7.90 21.15
C LYS A 92 1.02 -9.32 21.10
N GLY A 93 1.90 -10.32 21.22
CA GLY A 93 1.51 -11.74 21.23
C GLY A 93 1.33 -12.38 19.85
N VAL A 94 1.66 -11.68 18.76
CA VAL A 94 1.61 -12.20 17.39
C VAL A 94 2.94 -11.93 16.71
N ASP A 95 3.53 -12.97 16.11
CA ASP A 95 4.71 -12.88 15.24
C ASP A 95 4.54 -13.94 14.13
N GLU A 96 3.85 -13.55 13.08
CA GLU A 96 3.50 -14.43 11.96
C GLU A 96 3.98 -13.83 10.65
N VAL A 97 4.35 -14.70 9.70
CA VAL A 97 4.71 -14.30 8.33
C VAL A 97 3.77 -14.99 7.37
N ILE A 98 2.97 -14.21 6.68
CA ILE A 98 2.13 -14.66 5.58
C ILE A 98 2.96 -14.58 4.31
N ASP A 99 3.23 -15.73 3.67
CA ASP A 99 4.00 -15.83 2.42
C ASP A 99 3.07 -16.20 1.27
N PHE A 100 2.96 -15.30 0.29
CA PHE A 100 2.13 -15.50 -0.90
C PHE A 100 2.85 -16.29 -2.00
N GLY A 101 4.15 -16.58 -1.84
CA GLY A 101 4.93 -17.36 -2.83
C GLY A 101 5.37 -16.54 -4.04
N PHE A 102 5.54 -15.22 -3.90
CA PHE A 102 5.95 -14.32 -4.98
C PHE A 102 7.35 -14.62 -5.51
N GLY A 103 7.47 -14.86 -6.81
CA GLY A 103 8.72 -15.27 -7.47
C GLY A 103 9.38 -14.22 -8.37
N ASN A 104 8.64 -13.23 -8.88
CA ASN A 104 9.16 -12.24 -9.84
C ASN A 104 10.01 -11.14 -9.19
N LYS A 105 11.11 -11.53 -8.55
CA LYS A 105 12.09 -10.64 -7.92
C LYS A 105 13.38 -10.63 -8.72
N ILE A 106 13.89 -9.44 -9.01
CA ILE A 106 15.14 -9.22 -9.71
C ILE A 106 16.04 -8.33 -8.86
N THR A 107 17.31 -8.70 -8.72
CA THR A 107 18.36 -7.83 -8.20
C THR A 107 19.39 -7.64 -9.29
N LEU A 108 19.65 -6.40 -9.67
CA LEU A 108 20.64 -6.09 -10.70
C LEU A 108 22.07 -6.32 -10.16
N GLU A 109 22.91 -6.89 -11.01
CA GLU A 109 24.34 -6.99 -10.74
C GLU A 109 24.95 -5.59 -10.55
N SER A 110 25.93 -5.46 -9.65
CA SER A 110 26.53 -4.16 -9.28
C SER A 110 26.99 -3.32 -10.47
N ALA A 111 27.46 -3.95 -11.57
CA ALA A 111 27.91 -3.24 -12.78
C ALA A 111 26.75 -2.67 -13.61
N LYS A 112 25.54 -3.27 -13.50
CA LYS A 112 24.34 -2.91 -14.26
C LYS A 112 23.34 -2.10 -13.45
N GLN A 113 23.65 -1.79 -12.20
CA GLN A 113 22.81 -0.94 -11.35
C GLN A 113 22.61 0.44 -11.99
N TRP A 114 21.43 0.98 -11.80
CA TRP A 114 21.10 2.30 -12.33
C TRP A 114 22.00 3.38 -11.71
N GLY A 115 22.40 4.33 -12.53
CA GLY A 115 23.42 5.30 -12.16
C GLY A 115 24.88 4.86 -12.46
N LYS A 116 25.10 3.61 -12.93
CA LYS A 116 26.40 3.14 -13.40
C LYS A 116 26.52 3.26 -14.92
N SER A 117 27.75 3.25 -15.43
CA SER A 117 28.02 3.41 -16.88
C SER A 117 27.44 2.30 -17.77
N ALA A 118 27.24 1.10 -17.23
CA ALA A 118 26.66 -0.04 -17.95
C ALA A 118 25.15 -0.21 -17.71
N ALA A 119 24.51 0.76 -17.06
CA ALA A 119 23.08 0.74 -16.82
C ALA A 119 22.28 0.86 -18.12
N ASP A 120 21.15 0.18 -18.17
CA ASP A 120 20.16 0.30 -19.26
C ASP A 120 18.73 0.27 -18.72
N PRO A 121 18.29 1.36 -18.07
CA PRO A 121 16.97 1.41 -17.46
C PRO A 121 15.84 1.14 -18.44
N TRP A 122 15.94 1.67 -19.66
CA TRP A 122 14.93 1.48 -20.70
C TRP A 122 14.84 0.04 -21.19
N GLY A 123 16.00 -0.62 -21.43
CA GLY A 123 16.06 -2.03 -21.79
C GLY A 123 15.49 -2.91 -20.68
N ASN A 124 15.84 -2.62 -19.43
CA ASN A 124 15.33 -3.34 -18.26
C ASN A 124 13.80 -3.28 -18.18
N LEU A 125 13.18 -2.09 -18.31
CA LEU A 125 11.72 -1.96 -18.27
C LEU A 125 11.04 -2.78 -19.36
N ARG A 126 11.60 -2.80 -20.57
CA ARG A 126 11.07 -3.60 -21.67
C ARG A 126 11.15 -5.09 -21.39
N ASP A 127 12.29 -5.56 -20.90
CA ASP A 127 12.52 -6.98 -20.63
C ASP A 127 11.66 -7.46 -19.44
N TRP A 128 11.51 -6.63 -18.41
CA TRP A 128 10.66 -6.91 -17.26
C TRP A 128 9.17 -6.97 -17.64
N LYS A 129 8.71 -6.08 -18.51
CA LYS A 129 7.35 -6.15 -19.04
C LYS A 129 7.08 -7.47 -19.76
N GLN A 130 8.04 -7.96 -20.55
CA GLN A 130 7.92 -9.27 -21.21
C GLN A 130 7.91 -10.41 -20.18
N LEU A 131 8.70 -10.29 -19.10
CA LEU A 131 8.76 -11.30 -18.05
C LEU A 131 7.43 -11.40 -17.30
N VAL A 132 6.83 -10.27 -16.91
CA VAL A 132 5.50 -10.22 -16.30
C VAL A 132 4.45 -10.83 -17.24
N SER A 133 4.50 -10.51 -18.54
CA SER A 133 3.58 -11.08 -19.52
C SER A 133 3.71 -12.59 -19.66
N ARG A 134 4.93 -13.14 -19.56
CA ARG A 134 5.17 -14.58 -19.68
C ARG A 134 4.83 -15.36 -18.41
N ASN A 135 5.19 -14.83 -17.25
CA ASN A 135 5.02 -15.52 -15.98
C ASN A 135 3.62 -15.31 -15.38
N GLY A 136 3.11 -14.06 -15.44
CA GLY A 136 1.85 -13.67 -14.82
C GLY A 136 0.67 -13.58 -15.77
N PHE A 137 0.87 -13.78 -17.08
CA PHE A 137 -0.16 -13.56 -18.12
C PHE A 137 -0.84 -12.19 -17.99
N ALA A 138 -0.07 -11.19 -17.51
CA ALA A 138 -0.53 -9.84 -17.23
C ALA A 138 0.23 -8.81 -18.08
N ASN A 139 -0.42 -7.72 -18.44
CA ASN A 139 0.22 -6.62 -19.15
C ASN A 139 0.52 -5.51 -18.16
N ALA A 140 1.76 -5.43 -17.69
CA ALA A 140 2.18 -4.35 -16.80
C ALA A 140 2.27 -3.04 -17.59
N ASP A 141 1.54 -2.04 -17.11
CA ASP A 141 1.42 -0.71 -17.72
C ASP A 141 1.79 0.43 -16.76
N MET A 142 2.06 0.09 -15.50
CA MET A 142 2.45 1.05 -14.45
C MET A 142 3.80 0.65 -13.85
N VAL A 143 4.67 1.65 -13.67
CA VAL A 143 5.97 1.50 -13.01
C VAL A 143 6.03 2.49 -11.86
N VAL A 144 6.24 1.98 -10.64
CA VAL A 144 6.42 2.80 -9.44
C VAL A 144 7.85 2.65 -8.96
N MET A 145 8.53 3.77 -8.77
CA MET A 145 9.95 3.82 -8.42
C MET A 145 10.14 4.49 -7.07
N GLY A 146 11.03 3.93 -6.24
CA GLY A 146 11.55 4.63 -5.07
C GLY A 146 12.42 5.81 -5.50
N LYS A 147 12.71 6.70 -4.56
CA LYS A 147 13.35 8.00 -4.83
C LYS A 147 14.68 7.89 -5.58
N VAL A 148 15.62 7.07 -5.09
CA VAL A 148 16.94 6.92 -5.73
C VAL A 148 16.84 6.26 -7.09
N ALA A 149 15.93 5.30 -7.26
CA ALA A 149 15.68 4.66 -8.55
C ALA A 149 15.09 5.66 -9.55
N ALA A 150 14.15 6.52 -9.13
CA ALA A 150 13.56 7.56 -9.97
C ALA A 150 14.60 8.61 -10.38
N ASP A 151 15.43 9.08 -9.45
CA ASP A 151 16.48 10.06 -9.74
C ASP A 151 17.49 9.51 -10.76
N ASN A 152 17.95 8.26 -10.58
CA ASN A 152 18.86 7.61 -11.52
C ASN A 152 18.21 7.37 -12.89
N PHE A 153 16.93 7.03 -12.92
CA PHE A 153 16.16 6.86 -14.16
C PHE A 153 16.07 8.17 -14.95
N MET A 154 15.73 9.27 -14.26
CA MET A 154 15.61 10.60 -14.87
C MET A 154 16.96 11.18 -15.31
N ALA A 155 18.06 10.81 -14.66
CA ALA A 155 19.40 11.24 -15.01
C ALA A 155 20.05 10.40 -16.12
N ASP A 156 19.43 9.29 -16.54
CA ASP A 156 19.99 8.41 -17.57
C ASP A 156 20.05 9.09 -18.94
N GLY A 157 21.25 9.10 -19.55
CA GLY A 157 21.47 9.78 -20.82
C GLY A 157 20.67 9.23 -21.99
N LYS A 158 20.37 7.92 -22.00
CA LYS A 158 19.54 7.30 -23.05
C LYS A 158 18.09 7.71 -22.91
N ILE A 159 17.58 7.79 -21.68
CA ILE A 159 16.21 8.26 -21.41
C ILE A 159 16.07 9.71 -21.86
N LEU A 160 17.02 10.57 -21.50
CA LEU A 160 17.05 11.98 -21.93
C LEU A 160 17.14 12.11 -23.47
N GLU A 161 18.00 11.32 -24.12
CA GLU A 161 18.14 11.31 -25.56
C GLU A 161 16.87 10.84 -26.29
N LEU A 162 16.20 9.81 -25.74
CA LEU A 162 14.93 9.30 -26.28
C LEU A 162 13.82 10.36 -26.20
N MET A 163 13.84 11.18 -25.16
CA MET A 163 12.88 12.26 -24.96
C MET A 163 13.12 13.46 -25.87
N ASP A 164 14.38 13.73 -26.21
CA ASP A 164 14.74 14.90 -27.08
C ASP A 164 14.56 14.58 -28.58
N LYS A 165 14.33 13.32 -28.97
CA LYS A 165 14.10 12.94 -30.37
C LYS A 165 12.72 13.33 -30.85
N ARG A 166 12.55 14.58 -31.27
CA ARG A 166 11.33 15.21 -31.84
C ARG A 166 10.68 14.47 -33.02
N ARG A 167 11.31 13.45 -33.57
CA ARG A 167 10.81 12.71 -34.75
C ARG A 167 10.02 11.44 -34.44
N PHE A 168 10.12 10.94 -33.21
CA PHE A 168 9.36 9.77 -32.74
C PHE A 168 8.75 10.13 -31.40
N ASP A 169 7.44 10.03 -31.30
CA ASP A 169 6.71 10.20 -30.06
C ASP A 169 6.92 8.94 -29.19
N ILE A 170 8.08 8.88 -28.50
CA ILE A 170 8.48 7.75 -27.65
C ILE A 170 7.85 7.87 -26.27
N GLY A 171 7.39 9.06 -25.92
CA GLY A 171 6.74 9.35 -24.63
C GLY A 171 6.72 10.84 -24.33
N SER A 172 5.97 11.21 -23.32
CA SER A 172 5.99 12.57 -22.78
C SER A 172 6.20 12.51 -21.28
N MET A 173 7.14 13.28 -20.77
CA MET A 173 7.33 13.47 -19.35
C MET A 173 6.92 14.88 -18.96
N ALA A 174 5.86 14.97 -18.18
CA ALA A 174 5.38 16.20 -17.57
C ALA A 174 5.14 15.89 -16.08
N PRO A 175 6.18 16.03 -15.24
CA PRO A 175 6.07 15.73 -13.82
C PRO A 175 4.92 16.48 -13.17
N LYS A 176 4.08 15.77 -12.47
CA LYS A 176 2.95 16.30 -11.72
C LYS A 176 2.88 15.61 -10.36
N GLU A 177 2.93 16.40 -9.32
CA GLU A 177 2.68 15.91 -7.97
C GLU A 177 1.21 15.54 -7.82
N LEU A 178 0.97 14.38 -7.24
CA LEU A 178 -0.33 13.84 -6.88
C LEU A 178 -0.44 13.77 -5.36
N GLU A 179 -1.60 13.45 -4.86
CA GLU A 179 -1.78 13.25 -3.42
C GLU A 179 -1.03 12.01 -2.92
N GLY A 180 -0.62 11.99 -1.63
CA GLY A 180 0.01 10.83 -0.98
C GLY A 180 1.44 10.55 -1.44
N GLY A 181 2.28 11.57 -1.64
CA GLY A 181 3.70 11.38 -1.98
C GLY A 181 3.97 10.75 -3.35
N LEU A 182 2.94 10.67 -4.21
CA LEU A 182 3.03 10.12 -5.55
C LEU A 182 3.35 11.23 -6.57
N THR A 183 4.39 11.04 -7.37
CA THR A 183 4.74 11.94 -8.47
C THR A 183 4.59 11.21 -9.79
N TYR A 184 3.73 11.68 -10.67
CA TYR A 184 3.64 11.18 -12.03
C TYR A 184 4.71 11.83 -12.88
N TYR A 185 5.63 11.05 -13.45
CA TYR A 185 6.68 11.57 -14.33
C TYR A 185 6.25 11.63 -15.79
N GLY A 186 5.46 10.70 -16.27
CA GLY A 186 4.98 10.67 -17.64
C GLY A 186 4.74 9.27 -18.17
N HIS A 187 4.47 9.20 -19.47
CA HIS A 187 4.20 7.96 -20.20
C HIS A 187 5.33 7.64 -21.17
N LEU A 188 5.78 6.39 -21.17
CA LEU A 188 6.72 5.85 -22.16
C LEU A 188 5.92 5.01 -23.16
N ASN A 189 5.76 5.47 -24.40
CA ASN A 189 5.04 4.73 -25.45
C ASN A 189 5.68 3.38 -25.77
N LEU A 190 6.99 3.27 -25.63
CA LEU A 190 7.74 2.03 -25.63
C LEU A 190 8.55 1.96 -24.32
N PRO A 191 8.25 1.02 -23.43
CA PRO A 191 7.45 -0.20 -23.55
C PRO A 191 5.92 -0.04 -23.34
N GLY A 192 5.35 1.14 -23.29
CA GLY A 192 3.94 1.41 -23.02
C GLY A 192 3.64 1.28 -21.53
N VAL A 193 4.25 2.18 -20.73
CA VAL A 193 4.12 2.21 -19.27
C VAL A 193 4.05 3.65 -18.77
N ASP A 194 3.24 3.86 -17.76
CA ASP A 194 3.21 5.09 -16.97
C ASP A 194 4.23 5.01 -15.84
N VAL A 195 5.01 6.07 -15.67
CA VAL A 195 6.10 6.14 -14.70
C VAL A 195 5.71 7.03 -13.54
N TYR A 196 5.79 6.47 -12.34
CA TYR A 196 5.50 7.14 -11.07
C TYR A 196 6.70 7.04 -10.13
N GLY A 197 6.97 8.12 -9.39
CA GLY A 197 7.81 8.11 -8.20
C GLY A 197 6.95 8.09 -6.95
N TYR A 198 7.39 7.41 -5.91
CA TYR A 198 6.70 7.33 -4.64
C TYR A 198 7.67 7.60 -3.50
N ASP A 199 7.41 8.65 -2.72
CA ASP A 199 8.29 9.15 -1.65
C ASP A 199 7.54 9.28 -0.31
N GLU A 200 6.59 8.38 -0.02
CA GLU A 200 5.92 8.36 1.26
C GLU A 200 6.69 7.53 2.28
N VAL A 201 6.65 7.99 3.54
CA VAL A 201 7.45 7.43 4.62
C VAL A 201 6.58 6.99 5.79
N TYR A 202 7.07 6.03 6.55
CA TYR A 202 6.46 5.58 7.80
C TYR A 202 7.47 5.59 8.94
N LEU A 203 6.99 5.72 10.16
CA LEU A 203 7.80 5.56 11.37
C LEU A 203 7.87 4.07 11.73
N ASP A 204 9.07 3.52 11.77
CA ASP A 204 9.28 2.14 12.22
C ASP A 204 9.30 2.08 13.74
N ASP A 205 8.26 1.49 14.33
CA ASP A 205 8.11 1.37 15.79
C ASP A 205 9.25 0.61 16.49
N ALA A 206 9.95 -0.25 15.76
CA ALA A 206 11.05 -1.05 16.32
C ALA A 206 12.36 -0.27 16.45
N THR A 207 12.63 0.63 15.50
CA THR A 207 13.87 1.41 15.43
C THR A 207 13.68 2.89 15.79
N GLY A 208 12.46 3.40 15.73
CA GLY A 208 12.15 4.84 15.88
C GLY A 208 12.62 5.68 14.70
N GLU A 209 13.02 5.06 13.59
CA GLU A 209 13.49 5.73 12.38
C GLU A 209 12.36 5.86 11.35
N THR A 210 12.41 6.95 10.59
CA THR A 210 11.53 7.13 9.44
C THR A 210 12.09 6.36 8.24
N LYS A 211 11.28 5.47 7.66
CA LYS A 211 11.64 4.64 6.50
C LYS A 211 10.67 4.88 5.34
N PRO A 212 11.13 4.80 4.09
CA PRO A 212 10.24 4.88 2.95
C PRO A 212 9.34 3.63 2.88
N LEU A 213 8.09 3.81 2.46
CA LEU A 213 7.14 2.69 2.25
C LEU A 213 7.61 1.78 1.12
N ILE A 214 8.08 2.36 0.01
CA ILE A 214 8.79 1.64 -1.04
C ILE A 214 10.28 1.97 -0.89
N PRO A 215 11.18 0.98 -0.73
CA PRO A 215 12.62 1.22 -0.63
C PRO A 215 13.14 2.04 -1.80
N ASP A 216 14.02 2.99 -1.51
CA ASP A 216 14.53 3.99 -2.47
C ASP A 216 15.19 3.39 -3.72
N ASN A 217 15.77 2.19 -3.58
CA ASN A 217 16.48 1.46 -4.64
C ASN A 217 15.58 0.49 -5.41
N MET A 218 14.29 0.47 -5.15
CA MET A 218 13.35 -0.49 -5.76
C MET A 218 12.51 0.12 -6.87
N VAL A 219 12.16 -0.74 -7.81
CA VAL A 219 11.21 -0.48 -8.90
C VAL A 219 10.16 -1.58 -8.88
N LEU A 220 8.90 -1.17 -8.90
CA LEU A 220 7.74 -2.03 -9.00
C LEU A 220 7.14 -1.88 -10.39
N MET A 221 6.88 -2.97 -11.07
CA MET A 221 6.15 -2.97 -12.34
C MET A 221 4.84 -3.73 -12.15
N ILE A 222 3.72 -3.03 -12.29
CA ILE A 222 2.39 -3.48 -11.89
C ILE A 222 1.42 -3.25 -13.05
N PRO A 223 0.51 -4.19 -13.36
CA PRO A 223 -0.61 -3.91 -14.24
C PRO A 223 -1.67 -3.06 -13.51
N SER A 224 -2.20 -2.04 -14.18
CA SER A 224 -3.26 -1.19 -13.60
C SER A 224 -4.55 -1.95 -13.29
N ASN A 225 -4.75 -3.08 -13.97
CA ASN A 225 -5.85 -4.02 -13.75
C ASN A 225 -5.48 -5.20 -12.83
N ALA A 226 -4.40 -5.08 -12.05
CA ALA A 226 -4.04 -6.13 -11.08
C ALA A 226 -5.14 -6.29 -10.04
N ASN A 227 -5.63 -7.50 -9.90
CA ASN A 227 -6.63 -7.83 -8.90
C ASN A 227 -5.94 -8.07 -7.56
N PHE A 228 -5.83 -7.00 -6.76
CA PHE A 228 -5.52 -7.11 -5.33
C PHE A 228 -6.83 -7.05 -4.56
N MET A 229 -7.14 -8.13 -3.84
CA MET A 229 -8.32 -8.17 -3.00
C MET A 229 -7.98 -7.60 -1.63
N ARG A 230 -8.75 -6.59 -1.21
CA ARG A 230 -8.74 -6.12 0.17
C ARG A 230 -9.82 -6.90 0.92
N ALA A 231 -9.43 -7.90 1.67
CA ALA A 231 -10.32 -8.71 2.50
C ALA A 231 -10.34 -8.16 3.93
N TYR A 232 -11.51 -8.18 4.56
CA TYR A 232 -11.68 -7.82 5.96
C TYR A 232 -12.25 -9.00 6.73
N GLY A 233 -11.62 -9.32 7.86
CA GLY A 233 -12.12 -10.32 8.80
C GLY A 233 -13.24 -9.76 9.69
N LEU A 234 -13.97 -10.64 10.36
CA LEU A 234 -15.02 -10.27 11.31
C LEU A 234 -14.42 -9.60 12.55
N CYS A 235 -15.02 -8.48 12.97
CA CYS A 235 -14.73 -7.85 14.26
C CYS A 235 -15.70 -8.40 15.32
N ASN A 236 -15.21 -9.22 16.23
CA ASN A 236 -15.99 -9.76 17.34
C ASN A 236 -15.83 -8.88 18.58
N TYR A 237 -16.94 -8.53 19.23
CA TYR A 237 -16.93 -7.69 20.41
C TYR A 237 -18.02 -8.08 21.42
N LEU A 238 -17.85 -7.63 22.66
CA LEU A 238 -18.86 -7.69 23.71
C LEU A 238 -19.55 -6.33 23.81
N ASP A 239 -20.88 -6.33 23.93
CA ASP A 239 -21.62 -5.12 24.30
C ASP A 239 -21.55 -4.86 25.83
N ASP A 240 -22.09 -3.72 26.25
CA ASP A 240 -22.17 -3.35 27.69
C ASP A 240 -23.04 -4.32 28.50
N GLY A 241 -23.90 -5.08 27.85
CA GLY A 241 -24.75 -6.13 28.46
C GLY A 241 -24.03 -7.49 28.56
N GLY A 242 -22.79 -7.62 28.06
CA GLY A 242 -22.02 -8.85 28.04
C GLY A 242 -22.43 -9.83 26.93
N ASN A 243 -23.18 -9.40 25.93
CA ASN A 243 -23.54 -10.23 24.79
C ASN A 243 -22.46 -10.17 23.70
N TRP A 244 -22.24 -11.29 23.02
CA TRP A 244 -21.32 -11.41 21.92
C TRP A 244 -21.96 -10.93 20.62
N HIS A 245 -21.23 -10.08 19.90
CA HIS A 245 -21.62 -9.59 18.59
C HIS A 245 -20.47 -9.78 17.60
N SER A 246 -20.84 -9.97 16.33
CA SER A 246 -19.89 -9.97 15.19
C SER A 246 -20.31 -8.89 14.22
N PHE A 247 -19.36 -8.04 13.85
CA PHE A 247 -19.55 -6.97 12.88
C PHE A 247 -18.87 -7.33 11.57
N GLU A 248 -19.65 -7.27 10.48
CA GLU A 248 -19.17 -7.44 9.11
C GLU A 248 -18.94 -6.06 8.49
N GLY A 249 -17.69 -5.65 8.38
CA GLY A 249 -17.33 -4.37 7.82
C GLY A 249 -15.82 -4.13 7.87
N ASP A 250 -15.39 -3.02 7.29
CA ASP A 250 -13.99 -2.64 7.21
C ASP A 250 -13.47 -2.08 8.54
N ARG A 251 -14.28 -1.31 9.27
CA ARG A 251 -13.88 -0.61 10.51
C ARG A 251 -15.03 -0.55 11.49
N LEU A 252 -14.79 -1.02 12.70
CA LEU A 252 -15.73 -0.97 13.82
C LEU A 252 -15.25 0.09 14.82
N LEU A 253 -16.01 1.18 14.94
CA LEU A 253 -15.80 2.19 15.98
C LEU A 253 -16.51 1.77 17.27
N ARG A 254 -15.77 1.74 18.36
CA ARG A 254 -16.32 1.46 19.69
C ARG A 254 -15.97 2.55 20.67
N THR A 255 -16.92 2.85 21.54
CA THR A 255 -16.72 3.76 22.67
C THR A 255 -17.22 3.11 23.94
N TYR A 256 -16.44 3.15 25.00
CA TYR A 256 -16.86 2.69 26.32
C TYR A 256 -16.29 3.60 27.41
N VAL A 257 -16.94 3.64 28.56
CA VAL A 257 -16.59 4.49 29.69
C VAL A 257 -16.15 3.62 30.85
N GLU A 258 -14.99 3.95 31.41
CA GLU A 258 -14.53 3.41 32.67
C GLU A 258 -14.77 4.43 33.77
N HIS A 259 -15.34 4.02 34.91
CA HIS A 259 -15.75 4.93 35.98
C HIS A 259 -14.73 5.05 37.13
N ARG A 260 -13.60 4.32 37.08
CA ARG A 260 -12.54 4.39 38.09
C ARG A 260 -11.15 4.19 37.50
N PRO A 261 -10.47 5.30 37.11
CA PRO A 261 -10.91 6.70 37.05
C PRO A 261 -11.87 6.96 35.90
N ASP A 262 -12.63 8.08 35.96
CA ASP A 262 -13.57 8.46 34.89
C ASP A 262 -12.81 8.80 33.61
N ARG A 263 -12.93 7.94 32.62
CA ARG A 263 -12.33 8.10 31.30
C ARG A 263 -13.14 7.41 30.21
N ARG A 264 -13.10 7.98 29.03
CA ARG A 264 -13.70 7.41 27.84
C ARG A 264 -12.61 6.81 26.96
N PHE A 265 -12.85 5.61 26.49
CA PHE A 265 -12.06 4.94 25.48
C PHE A 265 -12.78 5.04 24.15
N ILE A 266 -12.02 5.34 23.12
CA ILE A 266 -12.45 5.28 21.72
C ILE A 266 -11.47 4.38 21.02
N GLU A 267 -11.96 3.31 20.44
CA GLU A 267 -11.14 2.34 19.71
C GLU A 267 -11.72 2.09 18.33
N LEU A 268 -10.84 1.90 17.36
CA LEU A 268 -11.18 1.56 15.99
C LEU A 268 -10.61 0.18 15.66
N GLN A 269 -11.47 -0.82 15.51
CA GLN A 269 -11.07 -2.18 15.18
C GLN A 269 -11.18 -2.43 13.68
N SER A 270 -10.16 -3.05 13.10
CA SER A 270 -10.15 -3.49 11.71
C SER A 270 -9.33 -4.76 11.57
N HIS A 271 -9.74 -5.65 10.68
CA HIS A 271 -9.02 -6.89 10.33
C HIS A 271 -8.67 -6.94 8.85
N PRO A 272 -7.85 -6.00 8.33
CA PRO A 272 -7.53 -5.97 6.91
C PRO A 272 -6.50 -7.03 6.52
N LEU A 273 -6.66 -7.61 5.35
CA LEU A 273 -5.66 -8.43 4.68
C LEU A 273 -5.66 -8.15 3.19
N LEU A 274 -4.51 -7.79 2.65
CA LEU A 274 -4.31 -7.61 1.22
C LEU A 274 -3.85 -8.94 0.62
N ILE A 275 -4.66 -9.47 -0.29
CA ILE A 275 -4.42 -10.76 -0.93
C ILE A 275 -4.22 -10.50 -2.43
N PRO A 276 -3.04 -10.82 -3.00
CA PRO A 276 -2.86 -10.80 -4.44
C PRO A 276 -3.59 -12.00 -5.06
N ASP A 277 -4.46 -11.76 -6.03
CA ASP A 277 -5.18 -12.81 -6.76
C ASP A 277 -4.22 -13.64 -7.64
N LYS A 278 -3.34 -12.95 -8.38
CA LYS A 278 -2.28 -13.57 -9.19
C LYS A 278 -0.92 -13.10 -8.70
N VAL A 279 -0.21 -13.98 -8.04
CA VAL A 279 1.02 -13.65 -7.34
C VAL A 279 2.16 -13.20 -8.25
N ASP A 280 2.24 -13.72 -9.49
CA ASP A 280 3.29 -13.37 -10.45
C ASP A 280 2.84 -12.33 -11.50
N SER A 281 1.71 -11.63 -11.24
CA SER A 281 1.22 -10.58 -12.15
C SER A 281 2.01 -9.27 -12.09
N TRP A 282 2.86 -9.09 -11.09
CA TRP A 282 3.75 -7.93 -10.97
C TRP A 282 5.20 -8.36 -10.81
N LEU A 283 6.10 -7.40 -10.85
CA LEU A 283 7.54 -7.62 -10.71
C LEU A 283 8.15 -6.56 -9.79
N VAL A 284 9.12 -6.99 -9.01
CA VAL A 284 9.95 -6.12 -8.16
C VAL A 284 11.40 -6.22 -8.61
N ALA A 285 12.06 -5.09 -8.79
CA ALA A 285 13.47 -5.04 -9.11
C ALA A 285 14.22 -4.13 -8.13
N GLU A 286 15.34 -4.62 -7.60
CA GLU A 286 16.33 -3.82 -6.90
C GLU A 286 17.36 -3.33 -7.90
N VAL A 287 17.44 -2.00 -8.10
CA VAL A 287 18.14 -1.41 -9.25
C VAL A 287 19.37 -0.58 -8.88
N CYS A 288 19.56 -0.22 -7.60
CA CYS A 288 20.68 0.62 -7.14
C CYS A 288 21.48 -0.05 -6.05
#